data_17501247c86c74db7b2129e0730867c3
#
_entry.id   17501247c86c74db7b2129e0730867c3
#
_cell.length_a   1.000
_cell.length_b   1.000
_cell.length_c   1.000
_cell.angle_alpha   90.00
_cell.angle_beta   90.00
_cell.angle_gamma   90.00
#
_symmetry.space_group_name_H-M   'P 1'
#
loop_
_entity.id
_entity.type
_entity.pdbx_description
1 polymer ?
#
loop_
_entity_poly.entity_id
_entity_poly.type
_entity_poly.pdbx_seq_one_letter_code
_entity_poly.pdbx_strand_id
1 'polypeptide(L)'
;MTQDTQTTASVCTLTDSANYQSDPLSVYQLLCHNKENNLLLESAEIDQKHLLKSLLLTDAALKIVCSGNTVTFNALTINGQAALQFAVAQLQPHAQLTLSENKQTLTATFPDIPT
;
A
#
# COMPACT_ATOMS: atom_id res chain seq x y z
N MET A 1 -23.83 2.75 -24.39
CA MET A 1 -23.41 2.60 -23.74
C MET A 1 -22.66 2.64 -23.33
N THR A 2 -22.48 2.50 -23.25
CA THR A 2 -21.90 2.57 -22.66
C THR A 2 -21.11 2.17 -22.05
N GLN A 3 -20.52 1.81 -21.99
CA GLN A 3 -19.84 1.46 -21.32
C GLN A 3 -19.59 1.69 -20.29
N ASP A 4 -19.48 1.25 -19.99
CA ASP A 4 -19.20 1.37 -19.00
C ASP A 4 -18.22 1.69 -18.56
N THR A 5 -18.13 2.18 -18.38
CA THR A 5 -17.28 2.74 -17.87
C THR A 5 -16.88 2.39 -16.69
N GLN A 6 -16.83 1.59 -16.44
CA GLN A 6 -16.54 1.17 -15.38
C GLN A 6 -15.25 1.29 -15.12
N THR A 7 -14.98 1.99 -14.48
CA THR A 7 -13.77 2.15 -13.95
C THR A 7 -13.43 1.09 -13.11
N THR A 8 -13.14 0.08 -13.58
CA THR A 8 -12.50 -0.85 -12.78
C THR A 8 -11.15 -0.31 -12.53
N ALA A 9 -10.83 -0.22 -11.32
CA ALA A 9 -9.49 0.07 -10.92
C ALA A 9 -8.62 -1.04 -11.47
N SER A 10 -7.98 -0.79 -12.56
CA SER A 10 -7.05 -1.75 -13.13
C SER A 10 -5.65 -1.37 -12.68
N VAL A 11 -4.87 -2.36 -12.34
CA VAL A 11 -3.48 -2.17 -11.97
C VAL A 11 -2.62 -2.51 -13.18
N CYS A 12 -1.80 -1.56 -13.59
CA CYS A 12 -0.85 -1.80 -14.66
C CYS A 12 0.49 -2.14 -14.03
N THR A 13 1.01 -3.31 -14.32
CA THR A 13 2.28 -3.76 -13.78
C THR A 13 3.32 -3.81 -14.88
N LEU A 14 4.41 -3.08 -14.69
CA LEU A 14 5.55 -3.10 -15.58
C LEU A 14 6.70 -3.75 -14.84
N THR A 15 7.32 -4.73 -15.46
CA THR A 15 8.43 -5.46 -14.86
C THR A 15 9.67 -5.34 -15.72
N ASP A 16 10.77 -5.02 -15.10
CA ASP A 16 12.04 -4.93 -15.78
C ASP A 16 13.11 -5.55 -14.90
N SER A 17 14.27 -5.80 -15.48
CA SER A 17 15.37 -6.40 -14.76
C SER A 17 16.51 -5.40 -14.61
N ALA A 18 17.23 -5.51 -13.52
CA ALA A 18 18.40 -4.71 -13.27
C ALA A 18 19.52 -5.60 -12.76
N ASN A 19 20.74 -5.07 -12.79
CA ASN A 19 21.89 -5.83 -12.30
C ASN A 19 21.75 -6.07 -10.82
N TYR A 20 22.16 -7.24 -10.38
CA TYR A 20 22.14 -7.60 -8.96
C TYR A 20 22.99 -6.62 -8.15
N GLN A 21 22.46 -6.19 -7.04
CA GLN A 21 23.17 -5.36 -6.08
C GLN A 21 23.31 -6.13 -4.78
N SER A 22 24.54 -6.26 -4.32
CA SER A 22 24.82 -7.05 -3.11
C SER A 22 24.50 -6.30 -1.83
N ASP A 23 24.30 -4.98 -1.90
CA ASP A 23 24.02 -4.17 -0.71
C ASP A 23 22.70 -3.45 -0.86
N PRO A 24 21.58 -4.11 -0.51
CA PRO A 24 20.26 -3.50 -0.65
C PRO A 24 20.07 -2.24 0.18
N LEU A 25 20.75 -2.16 1.33
CA LEU A 25 20.62 -0.96 2.18
C LEU A 25 21.16 0.27 1.47
N SER A 26 22.27 0.14 0.78
CA SER A 26 22.83 1.28 0.03
C SER A 26 21.91 1.70 -1.11
N VAL A 27 21.29 0.73 -1.78
CA VAL A 27 20.31 1.03 -2.84
C VAL A 27 19.11 1.74 -2.24
N TYR A 28 18.63 1.26 -1.10
CA TYR A 28 17.51 1.86 -0.41
C TYR A 28 17.80 3.31 -0.03
N GLN A 29 18.98 3.55 0.54
CA GLN A 29 19.36 4.90 0.96
C GLN A 29 19.46 5.85 -0.24
N LEU A 30 19.97 5.35 -1.34
CA LEU A 30 20.10 6.16 -2.54
C LEU A 30 18.75 6.52 -3.14
N LEU A 31 17.84 5.56 -3.23
CA LEU A 31 16.55 5.78 -3.87
C LEU A 31 15.55 6.50 -2.97
N CYS A 32 15.66 6.33 -1.66
CA CYS A 32 14.67 6.84 -0.73
C CYS A 32 15.18 8.02 0.10
N HIS A 33 16.31 8.60 -0.28
CA HIS A 33 16.87 9.72 0.44
C HIS A 33 15.85 10.86 0.54
N ASN A 34 15.56 11.29 1.76
CA ASN A 34 14.59 12.36 2.05
C ASN A 34 13.16 12.06 1.61
N LYS A 35 12.84 10.81 1.33
CA LYS A 35 11.47 10.43 1.01
C LYS A 35 10.81 9.78 2.23
N GLU A 36 9.51 9.98 2.34
CA GLU A 36 8.72 9.31 3.36
C GLU A 36 7.94 8.18 2.73
N ASN A 37 7.38 7.33 3.57
CA ASN A 37 6.49 6.25 3.14
C ASN A 37 7.18 5.30 2.19
N ASN A 38 8.34 4.85 2.60
CA ASN A 38 9.12 3.83 1.88
C ASN A 38 9.47 2.71 2.84
N LEU A 39 9.98 1.61 2.30
CA LEU A 39 10.20 0.43 3.10
C LEU A 39 11.26 -0.45 2.47
N LEU A 40 12.12 -1.01 3.30
CA LEU A 40 13.05 -2.06 2.89
C LEU A 40 12.81 -3.26 3.78
N LEU A 41 12.49 -4.39 3.18
CA LEU A 41 12.36 -5.65 3.87
C LEU A 41 13.43 -6.59 3.36
N GLU A 42 14.19 -7.18 4.28
CA GLU A 42 15.20 -8.15 3.93
C GLU A 42 14.87 -9.47 4.59
N SER A 43 15.14 -10.54 3.87
CA SER A 43 14.97 -11.88 4.43
C SER A 43 16.04 -12.14 5.49
N ALA A 44 15.63 -12.64 6.64
CA ALA A 44 16.54 -12.98 7.71
C ALA A 44 16.90 -14.46 7.70
N GLU A 45 16.35 -15.23 6.78
CA GLU A 45 16.63 -16.66 6.71
C GLU A 45 18.02 -16.86 6.17
N ILE A 46 18.85 -17.62 6.85
CA ILE A 46 20.26 -17.75 6.48
C ILE A 46 20.57 -19.11 5.88
N ASP A 47 19.78 -20.11 6.18
CA ASP A 47 20.10 -21.48 5.77
C ASP A 47 20.19 -21.70 4.28
N GLN A 48 19.45 -20.88 3.53
CA GLN A 48 19.43 -21.00 2.08
C GLN A 48 19.65 -19.64 1.48
N LYS A 49 20.88 -19.21 1.46
CA LYS A 49 21.23 -17.86 1.04
C LYS A 49 20.75 -17.53 -0.38
N HIS A 50 20.70 -18.52 -1.25
CA HIS A 50 20.25 -18.29 -2.62
C HIS A 50 18.76 -17.97 -2.68
N LEU A 51 18.03 -18.19 -1.60
CA LEU A 51 16.61 -17.85 -1.53
C LEU A 51 16.35 -16.55 -0.79
N LEU A 52 17.39 -15.89 -0.31
CA LEU A 52 17.21 -14.61 0.38
C LEU A 52 16.75 -13.56 -0.63
N LYS A 53 15.80 -12.76 -0.21
CA LYS A 53 15.24 -11.73 -1.05
C LYS A 53 15.10 -10.45 -0.27
N SER A 54 15.22 -9.34 -0.98
CA SER A 54 14.93 -8.03 -0.42
C SER A 54 13.81 -7.42 -1.23
N LEU A 55 12.91 -6.73 -0.55
CA LEU A 55 11.81 -6.03 -1.18
C LEU A 55 11.94 -4.56 -0.83
N LEU A 56 11.94 -3.72 -1.85
CA LEU A 56 12.09 -2.28 -1.65
C LEU A 56 10.86 -1.58 -2.20
N LEU A 57 10.24 -0.76 -1.36
CA LEU A 57 9.13 0.09 -1.75
C LEU A 57 9.61 1.54 -1.67
N THR A 58 9.62 2.24 -2.78
CA THR A 58 10.14 3.61 -2.80
C THR A 58 9.04 4.67 -2.75
N ASP A 59 7.90 4.41 -3.37
CA ASP A 59 6.83 5.39 -3.43
C ASP A 59 5.51 4.67 -3.16
N ALA A 60 5.03 4.76 -1.94
CA ALA A 60 3.78 4.13 -1.57
C ALA A 60 2.60 4.94 -2.13
N ALA A 61 1.62 4.25 -2.66
CA ALA A 61 0.40 4.90 -3.16
C ALA A 61 -0.61 5.10 -2.04
N LEU A 62 -0.59 4.22 -1.06
CA LEU A 62 -1.58 4.21 0.01
C LEU A 62 -0.90 3.80 1.32
N LYS A 63 -1.24 4.48 2.40
CA LYS A 63 -0.74 4.14 3.72
C LYS A 63 -1.91 3.67 4.56
N ILE A 64 -1.76 2.53 5.20
CA ILE A 64 -2.81 1.95 6.03
C ILE A 64 -2.28 1.80 7.45
N VAL A 65 -3.01 2.35 8.41
CA VAL A 65 -2.62 2.26 9.82
C VAL A 65 -3.78 1.64 10.60
N CYS A 66 -3.49 0.60 11.35
CA CYS A 66 -4.47 -0.08 12.18
C CYS A 66 -4.21 0.26 13.64
N SER A 67 -5.26 0.62 14.35
CA SER A 67 -5.16 0.92 15.78
C SER A 67 -6.46 0.49 16.44
N GLY A 68 -6.40 -0.54 17.28
CA GLY A 68 -7.60 -1.09 17.89
C GLY A 68 -8.53 -1.63 16.80
N ASN A 69 -9.78 -1.20 16.81
CA ASN A 69 -10.74 -1.59 15.79
C ASN A 69 -10.90 -0.52 14.71
N THR A 70 -9.97 0.40 14.62
CA THR A 70 -10.01 1.48 13.64
C THR A 70 -8.88 1.30 12.64
N VAL A 71 -9.19 1.43 11.36
CA VAL A 71 -8.20 1.36 10.28
C VAL A 71 -8.29 2.66 9.50
N THR A 72 -7.15 3.32 9.33
CA THR A 72 -7.08 4.58 8.60
C THR A 72 -6.32 4.37 7.31
N PHE A 73 -6.92 4.78 6.21
CA PHE A 73 -6.31 4.68 4.89
C PHE A 73 -6.00 6.09 4.41
N ASN A 74 -4.73 6.34 4.09
CA ASN A 74 -4.31 7.62 3.56
C ASN A 74 -3.85 7.45 2.13
N ALA A 75 -4.51 8.13 1.21
CA ALA A 75 -4.08 8.14 -0.19
C ALA A 75 -2.92 9.11 -0.33
N LEU A 76 -1.82 8.62 -0.85
CA LEU A 76 -0.61 9.42 -1.01
C LEU A 76 -0.40 9.87 -2.45
N THR A 77 -1.08 9.23 -3.38
CA THR A 77 -0.99 9.54 -4.80
C THR A 77 -2.38 9.40 -5.43
N ILE A 78 -2.47 9.73 -6.71
CA ILE A 78 -3.71 9.54 -7.47
C ILE A 78 -4.10 8.06 -7.48
N ASN A 79 -3.11 7.18 -7.63
CA ASN A 79 -3.38 5.75 -7.59
C ASN A 79 -3.90 5.33 -6.21
N GLY A 80 -3.39 5.96 -5.16
CA GLY A 80 -3.90 5.72 -3.81
C GLY A 80 -5.34 6.17 -3.64
N GLN A 81 -5.72 7.26 -4.29
CA GLN A 81 -7.11 7.71 -4.25
C GLN A 81 -8.05 6.70 -4.90
N ALA A 82 -7.63 6.11 -6.02
CA ALA A 82 -8.42 5.07 -6.67
C ALA A 82 -8.56 3.85 -5.78
N ALA A 83 -7.47 3.44 -5.13
CA ALA A 83 -7.49 2.32 -4.19
C ALA A 83 -8.39 2.63 -2.99
N LEU A 84 -8.40 3.87 -2.53
CA LEU A 84 -9.23 4.29 -1.42
C LEU A 84 -10.71 4.16 -1.78
N GLN A 85 -11.11 4.57 -2.97
CA GLN A 85 -12.48 4.45 -3.41
C GLN A 85 -12.92 3.00 -3.50
N PHE A 86 -12.01 2.13 -3.94
CA PHE A 86 -12.28 0.70 -3.96
C PHE A 86 -12.50 0.19 -2.53
N ALA A 87 -11.67 0.63 -1.58
CA ALA A 87 -11.80 0.23 -0.19
C ALA A 87 -13.14 0.68 0.40
N VAL A 88 -13.59 1.90 0.06
CA VAL A 88 -14.90 2.38 0.51
C VAL A 88 -15.99 1.41 0.09
N ALA A 89 -15.98 1.02 -1.18
CA ALA A 89 -17.01 0.12 -1.70
C ALA A 89 -16.97 -1.25 -1.02
N GLN A 90 -15.77 -1.76 -0.76
CA GLN A 90 -15.61 -3.09 -0.18
C GLN A 90 -15.91 -3.13 1.32
N LEU A 91 -15.62 -2.07 2.04
CA LEU A 91 -15.75 -2.06 3.50
C LEU A 91 -17.10 -1.55 3.99
N GLN A 92 -17.85 -0.91 3.13
CA GLN A 92 -19.11 -0.29 3.53
C GLN A 92 -20.06 -1.23 4.27
N PRO A 93 -20.21 -2.50 3.86
CA PRO A 93 -21.08 -3.41 4.59
C PRO A 93 -20.51 -3.90 5.92
N HIS A 94 -19.23 -3.67 6.21
CA HIS A 94 -18.57 -4.29 7.35
C HIS A 94 -18.11 -3.30 8.41
N ALA A 95 -18.10 -2.02 8.13
CA ALA A 95 -17.55 -1.03 9.05
C ALA A 95 -18.26 0.30 8.87
N GLN A 96 -18.15 1.14 9.88
CA GLN A 96 -18.58 2.52 9.76
C GLN A 96 -17.45 3.32 9.13
N LEU A 97 -17.76 4.03 8.06
CA LEU A 97 -16.76 4.72 7.27
C LEU A 97 -16.92 6.23 7.40
N THR A 98 -15.79 6.91 7.54
CA THR A 98 -15.72 8.36 7.49
C THR A 98 -14.69 8.76 6.47
N LEU A 99 -15.11 9.51 5.45
CA LEU A 99 -14.22 9.94 4.39
C LEU A 99 -13.97 11.43 4.54
N SER A 100 -12.72 11.85 4.45
CA SER A 100 -12.38 13.26 4.56
C SER A 100 -12.93 14.04 3.37
N GLU A 101 -13.02 15.37 3.54
CA GLU A 101 -13.58 16.23 2.48
C GLU A 101 -12.79 16.14 1.19
N ASN A 102 -11.48 16.03 1.29
CA ASN A 102 -10.64 15.94 0.10
C ASN A 102 -10.55 14.51 -0.44
N LYS A 103 -11.26 13.57 0.20
CA LYS A 103 -11.31 12.17 -0.21
C LYS A 103 -9.95 11.48 -0.22
N GLN A 104 -9.03 11.96 0.60
CA GLN A 104 -7.70 11.37 0.70
C GLN A 104 -7.51 10.53 1.95
N THR A 105 -8.43 10.61 2.90
CA THR A 105 -8.34 9.84 4.15
C THR A 105 -9.66 9.15 4.41
N LEU A 106 -9.59 7.85 4.58
CA LEU A 106 -10.74 7.05 4.95
C LEU A 106 -10.48 6.43 6.32
N THR A 107 -11.42 6.61 7.24
CA THR A 107 -11.35 5.97 8.54
C THR A 107 -12.46 4.93 8.62
N ALA A 108 -12.08 3.70 8.86
CA ALA A 108 -13.03 2.59 9.00
C ALA A 108 -13.01 2.11 10.45
N THR A 109 -14.18 2.12 11.09
CA THR A 109 -14.32 1.64 12.46
C THR A 109 -15.14 0.36 12.43
N PHE A 110 -14.55 -0.72 12.87
CA PHE A 110 -15.18 -2.03 12.87
C PHE A 110 -15.85 -2.30 14.21
N PRO A 111 -16.90 -3.11 14.25
CA PRO A 111 -17.51 -3.44 15.53
C PRO A 111 -16.56 -4.26 16.38
N ASP A 112 -16.74 -4.15 17.71
CA ASP A 112 -15.91 -4.91 18.62
C ASP A 112 -16.14 -6.39 18.41
N ILE A 113 -15.06 -7.15 18.51
CA ILE A 113 -15.14 -8.60 18.37
C ILE A 113 -15.52 -9.18 19.72
N PRO A 114 -16.60 -9.95 19.80
CA PRO A 114 -16.99 -10.57 21.08
C PRO A 114 -15.89 -11.53 21.51
N THR A 115 -15.56 -11.50 22.77
CA THR A 115 -14.57 -12.42 23.34
C THR A 115 -15.26 -13.52 24.15
#